data_9cf4fe97af8d25fb4cad5231f5dd199b
#
_entry.id   9cf4fe97af8d25fb4cad5231f5dd199b
#
_cell.length_a   1.000
_cell.length_b   1.000
_cell.length_c   1.000
_cell.angle_alpha   90.00
_cell.angle_beta   90.00
_cell.angle_gamma   90.00
#
_symmetry.space_group_name_H-M   'P 1'
#
loop_
_entity.id
_entity.type
_entity.pdbx_description
1 polymer ?
#
loop_
_entity_poly.entity_id
_entity_poly.type
_entity_poly.pdbx_seq_one_letter_code
_entity_poly.pdbx_strand_id
1 'polypeptide(L)'
;MGLGEVVTDFGSQSRSPRRKFLLMKYRALIFDFDGTIADTLSESRRIFNEIAPDYGIRHVEEHEVAGLRHLSLKEILSELKIPKRRVPSIIARGTGMMRANIDRLQLIDGMKEALTNLRNRTDSFGILTSNTTANVDIFLRNHSIRDLFEFVSSTSKLTGKARHLRAIRKTFSLTNNEMLYIGDELRDVKAAQKAKIPHAAVSWGFNSRESLAAAKPTYLIDHPEEFLHNIT
;
A
#
# COMPACT_ATOMS: atom_id res chain seq x y z
N MET A 1 10.42 -14.64 19.62
CA MET A 1 10.75 -14.31 18.21
C MET A 1 9.54 -14.73 17.36
N GLY A 2 8.45 -13.96 17.43
CA GLY A 2 7.19 -14.28 16.77
C GLY A 2 7.26 -13.88 15.30
N LEU A 3 7.04 -14.83 14.42
CA LEU A 3 6.60 -14.59 13.06
C LEU A 3 5.19 -13.97 13.18
N GLY A 4 5.01 -12.72 12.70
CA GLY A 4 3.68 -12.14 12.59
C GLY A 4 2.78 -13.11 11.82
N GLU A 5 1.64 -13.45 12.39
CA GLU A 5 0.70 -14.40 11.84
C GLU A 5 0.28 -13.97 10.44
N VAL A 6 0.59 -14.81 9.46
CA VAL A 6 -0.11 -14.83 8.17
C VAL A 6 -1.43 -15.52 8.47
N VAL A 7 -2.48 -14.75 8.76
CA VAL A 7 -3.83 -15.31 8.88
C VAL A 7 -4.29 -15.67 7.47
N THR A 8 -4.09 -16.91 7.10
CA THR A 8 -4.60 -17.51 5.88
C THR A 8 -5.83 -18.34 6.24
N ASP A 9 -7.01 -17.77 6.03
CA ASP A 9 -8.22 -18.57 5.95
C ASP A 9 -8.34 -19.13 4.51
N PHE A 10 -7.86 -20.34 4.32
CA PHE A 10 -7.96 -21.05 3.05
C PHE A 10 -9.33 -21.76 2.95
N GLY A 11 -10.39 -20.99 2.70
CA GLY A 11 -11.64 -21.55 2.23
C GLY A 11 -11.43 -22.19 0.84
N SER A 12 -11.57 -23.50 0.74
CA SER A 12 -11.53 -24.25 -0.51
C SER A 12 -12.73 -23.88 -1.39
N GLN A 13 -12.58 -22.85 -2.21
CA GLN A 13 -13.58 -22.54 -3.24
C GLN A 13 -13.21 -23.23 -4.56
N SER A 14 -14.11 -24.09 -5.03
CA SER A 14 -14.07 -24.76 -6.32
C SER A 14 -13.93 -23.73 -7.45
N ARG A 15 -12.88 -23.88 -8.26
CA ARG A 15 -12.61 -23.02 -9.42
C ARG A 15 -13.69 -23.18 -10.48
N SER A 16 -14.50 -22.16 -10.68
CA SER A 16 -15.40 -21.99 -11.81
C SER A 16 -14.61 -21.95 -13.15
N PRO A 17 -15.14 -22.46 -14.28
CA PRO A 17 -14.44 -22.49 -15.56
C PRO A 17 -14.15 -21.08 -16.05
N ARG A 18 -12.86 -20.77 -16.25
CA ARG A 18 -12.36 -19.45 -16.67
C ARG A 18 -12.86 -19.07 -18.07
N ARG A 19 -13.57 -17.96 -18.19
CA ARG A 19 -13.75 -17.27 -19.47
C ARG A 19 -12.34 -16.89 -20.00
N LYS A 20 -12.09 -17.13 -21.30
CA LYS A 20 -10.88 -16.69 -22.02
C LYS A 20 -10.84 -15.14 -22.11
N PHE A 21 -10.50 -14.49 -20.99
CA PHE A 21 -10.00 -13.11 -21.06
C PHE A 21 -8.50 -13.13 -21.36
N LEU A 22 -7.98 -12.13 -22.06
CA LEU A 22 -6.54 -11.98 -22.23
C LEU A 22 -5.89 -12.05 -20.83
N LEU A 23 -5.08 -13.09 -20.62
CA LEU A 23 -4.36 -13.29 -19.37
C LEU A 23 -3.34 -12.14 -19.23
N MET A 24 -3.38 -11.48 -18.09
CA MET A 24 -2.36 -10.48 -17.77
C MET A 24 -0.99 -11.14 -17.66
N LYS A 25 0.06 -10.36 -17.90
CA LYS A 25 1.46 -10.75 -17.68
C LYS A 25 1.69 -11.22 -16.24
N TYR A 26 1.00 -10.62 -15.29
CA TYR A 26 1.14 -10.91 -13.86
C TYR A 26 0.00 -11.80 -13.37
N ARG A 27 0.37 -12.93 -12.74
CA ARG A 27 -0.57 -13.86 -12.11
C ARG A 27 -1.05 -13.38 -10.74
N ALA A 28 -0.21 -12.57 -10.06
CA ALA A 28 -0.57 -12.01 -8.77
C ALA A 28 -0.31 -10.50 -8.74
N LEU A 29 -1.30 -9.74 -8.25
CA LEU A 29 -1.19 -8.32 -7.96
C LEU A 29 -1.28 -8.11 -6.45
N ILE A 30 -0.28 -7.49 -5.87
CA ILE A 30 -0.20 -7.19 -4.45
C ILE A 30 -0.17 -5.68 -4.29
N PHE A 31 -1.11 -5.14 -3.54
CA PHE A 31 -1.26 -3.69 -3.35
C PHE A 31 -0.77 -3.26 -1.97
N ASP A 32 -0.18 -2.08 -1.87
CA ASP A 32 -0.19 -1.33 -0.62
C ASP A 32 -1.62 -0.82 -0.35
N PHE A 33 -1.85 -0.29 0.82
CA PHE A 33 -3.18 0.17 1.22
C PHE A 33 -3.25 1.69 1.33
N ASP A 34 -2.52 2.27 2.30
CA ASP A 34 -2.54 3.72 2.57
C ASP A 34 -1.90 4.49 1.40
N GLY A 35 -2.59 5.47 0.85
CA GLY A 35 -2.14 6.25 -0.30
C GLY A 35 -2.18 5.49 -1.64
N THR A 36 -2.49 4.20 -1.64
CA THR A 36 -2.57 3.38 -2.86
C THR A 36 -4.01 3.02 -3.19
N ILE A 37 -4.74 2.38 -2.26
CA ILE A 37 -6.17 2.04 -2.38
C ILE A 37 -7.03 3.06 -1.67
N ALA A 38 -6.66 3.41 -0.43
CA ALA A 38 -7.35 4.37 0.41
C ALA A 38 -6.70 5.75 0.32
N ASP A 39 -7.51 6.80 0.17
CA ASP A 39 -7.05 8.18 0.27
C ASP A 39 -6.82 8.56 1.73
N THR A 40 -5.62 8.29 2.20
CA THR A 40 -5.22 8.51 3.60
C THR A 40 -4.27 9.69 3.79
N LEU A 41 -3.85 10.37 2.74
CA LEU A 41 -2.83 11.43 2.83
C LEU A 41 -3.29 12.61 3.69
N SER A 42 -4.47 13.16 3.39
CA SER A 42 -5.03 14.31 4.12
C SER A 42 -5.33 13.96 5.58
N GLU A 43 -5.90 12.77 5.83
CA GLU A 43 -6.20 12.31 7.18
C GLU A 43 -4.92 12.03 7.97
N SER A 44 -3.87 11.48 7.34
CA SER A 44 -2.56 11.28 7.97
C SER A 44 -1.92 12.59 8.41
N ARG A 45 -2.02 13.65 7.60
CA ARG A 45 -1.57 14.99 7.98
C ARG A 45 -2.37 15.55 9.15
N ARG A 46 -3.71 15.44 9.10
CA ARG A 46 -4.58 15.89 10.19
C ARG A 46 -4.22 15.22 11.51
N ILE A 47 -4.11 13.89 11.51
CA ILE A 47 -3.72 13.10 12.68
C ILE A 47 -2.32 13.48 13.15
N PHE A 48 -1.35 13.63 12.24
CA PHE A 48 0.00 14.06 12.60
C PHE A 48 -0.03 15.40 13.32
N ASN A 49 -0.74 16.39 12.79
CA ASN A 49 -0.85 17.72 13.38
C ASN A 49 -1.54 17.71 14.75
N GLU A 50 -2.48 16.79 14.96
CA GLU A 50 -3.15 16.63 16.26
C GLU A 50 -2.19 16.10 17.34
N ILE A 51 -1.29 15.17 16.97
CA ILE A 51 -0.36 14.54 17.93
C ILE A 51 1.00 15.24 18.03
N ALA A 52 1.43 15.98 17.03
CA ALA A 52 2.76 16.59 16.93
C ALA A 52 3.12 17.50 18.13
N PRO A 53 2.21 18.34 18.67
CA PRO A 53 2.50 19.21 19.84
C PRO A 53 2.93 18.41 21.06
N ASP A 54 2.33 17.25 21.34
CA ASP A 54 2.67 16.40 22.48
C ASP A 54 4.12 15.87 22.43
N TYR A 55 4.72 15.91 21.26
CA TYR A 55 6.09 15.51 21.02
C TYR A 55 7.04 16.72 20.82
N GLY A 56 6.52 17.94 20.93
CA GLY A 56 7.28 19.16 20.64
C GLY A 56 7.66 19.30 19.15
N ILE A 57 6.83 18.78 18.27
CA ILE A 57 6.99 18.83 16.81
C ILE A 57 6.03 19.89 16.27
N ARG A 58 6.48 20.64 15.27
CA ARG A 58 5.64 21.63 14.59
C ARG A 58 4.55 20.98 13.75
N HIS A 59 3.51 21.72 13.46
CA HIS A 59 2.51 21.31 12.47
C HIS A 59 3.12 21.30 11.05
N VAL A 60 2.47 20.54 10.18
CA VAL A 60 2.70 20.52 8.73
C VAL A 60 1.54 21.26 8.07
N GLU A 61 1.85 22.40 7.46
CA GLU A 61 0.86 23.19 6.76
C GLU A 61 0.49 22.58 5.39
N GLU A 62 -0.70 22.90 4.89
CA GLU A 62 -1.17 22.36 3.60
C GLU A 62 -0.21 22.63 2.44
N HIS A 63 0.31 23.85 2.37
CA HIS A 63 1.23 24.26 1.30
C HIS A 63 2.59 23.56 1.34
N GLU A 64 2.96 22.92 2.47
CA GLU A 64 4.20 22.17 2.63
C GLU A 64 4.08 20.73 2.10
N VAL A 65 2.85 20.21 2.01
CA VAL A 65 2.62 18.80 1.64
C VAL A 65 3.27 18.46 0.30
N ALA A 66 3.11 19.32 -0.71
CA ALA A 66 3.73 19.11 -2.02
C ALA A 66 5.26 18.95 -1.92
N GLY A 67 5.93 19.77 -1.13
CA GLY A 67 7.36 19.69 -0.89
C GLY A 67 7.75 18.40 -0.14
N LEU A 68 7.00 18.02 0.89
CA LEU A 68 7.27 16.81 1.66
C LEU A 68 7.11 15.53 0.84
N ARG A 69 6.21 15.50 -0.14
CA ARG A 69 6.03 14.36 -1.04
C ARG A 69 7.27 14.05 -1.90
N HIS A 70 8.18 14.99 -2.08
CA HIS A 70 9.47 14.74 -2.75
C HIS A 70 10.50 14.02 -1.86
N LEU A 71 10.25 13.96 -0.56
CA LEU A 71 11.21 13.46 0.43
C LEU A 71 10.96 12.00 0.78
N SER A 72 12.03 11.27 1.09
CA SER A 72 11.94 9.98 1.76
C SER A 72 11.52 10.15 3.22
N LEU A 73 10.99 9.10 3.85
CA LEU A 73 10.65 9.12 5.28
C LEU A 73 11.82 9.62 6.16
N LYS A 74 13.06 9.24 5.84
CA LYS A 74 14.25 9.69 6.59
C LYS A 74 14.44 11.20 6.49
N GLU A 75 14.22 11.77 5.31
CA GLU A 75 14.34 13.21 5.06
C GLU A 75 13.19 13.97 5.73
N ILE A 76 11.94 13.46 5.67
CA ILE A 76 10.80 14.03 6.40
C ILE A 76 11.08 14.07 7.91
N LEU A 77 11.59 12.98 8.49
CA LEU A 77 11.97 12.96 9.92
C LEU A 77 13.03 13.99 10.26
N SER A 78 13.98 14.22 9.36
CA SER A 78 15.02 15.24 9.52
C SER A 78 14.45 16.66 9.38
N GLU A 79 13.65 16.91 8.36
CA GLU A 79 12.99 18.20 8.07
C GLU A 79 12.10 18.66 9.23
N LEU A 80 11.29 17.75 9.74
CA LEU A 80 10.39 18.00 10.88
C LEU A 80 11.09 17.86 12.24
N LYS A 81 12.41 17.62 12.25
CA LYS A 81 13.23 17.44 13.47
C LYS A 81 12.67 16.37 14.42
N ILE A 82 12.11 15.28 13.87
CA ILE A 82 11.51 14.20 14.64
C ILE A 82 12.61 13.25 15.15
N PRO A 83 12.79 13.11 16.48
CA PRO A 83 13.75 12.15 17.02
C PRO A 83 13.36 10.72 16.70
N LYS A 84 14.29 9.94 16.16
CA LYS A 84 14.03 8.53 15.76
C LYS A 84 13.42 7.69 16.88
N ARG A 85 13.79 7.95 18.16
CA ARG A 85 13.24 7.25 19.32
C ARG A 85 11.74 7.49 19.53
N ARG A 86 11.17 8.58 19.01
CA ARG A 86 9.74 8.93 19.13
C ARG A 86 8.89 8.36 18.00
N VAL A 87 9.51 7.97 16.89
CA VAL A 87 8.81 7.45 15.71
C VAL A 87 7.88 6.28 16.03
N PRO A 88 8.29 5.24 16.82
CA PRO A 88 7.38 4.13 17.14
C PRO A 88 6.12 4.57 17.90
N SER A 89 6.25 5.50 18.85
CA SER A 89 5.12 6.03 19.63
C SER A 89 4.18 6.87 18.75
N ILE A 90 4.73 7.72 17.89
CA ILE A 90 3.96 8.54 16.94
C ILE A 90 3.15 7.63 16.01
N ILE A 91 3.79 6.61 15.45
CA ILE A 91 3.12 5.64 14.56
C ILE A 91 2.02 4.90 15.29
N ALA A 92 2.28 4.37 16.50
CA ALA A 92 1.29 3.63 17.27
C ALA A 92 0.06 4.49 17.58
N ARG A 93 0.26 5.75 17.98
CA ARG A 93 -0.82 6.69 18.26
C ARG A 93 -1.58 7.07 17.00
N GLY A 94 -0.86 7.39 15.91
CA GLY A 94 -1.46 7.72 14.63
C GLY A 94 -2.29 6.57 14.06
N THR A 95 -1.81 5.33 14.18
CA THR A 95 -2.57 4.14 13.76
C THR A 95 -3.86 3.96 14.57
N GLY A 96 -3.82 4.22 15.88
CA GLY A 96 -5.03 4.18 16.73
C GLY A 96 -6.07 5.24 16.32
N MET A 97 -5.62 6.45 16.02
CA MET A 97 -6.50 7.54 15.57
C MET A 97 -7.05 7.29 14.17
N MET A 98 -6.22 6.77 13.26
CA MET A 98 -6.66 6.35 11.92
C MET A 98 -7.79 5.31 12.01
N ARG A 99 -7.66 4.35 12.95
CA ARG A 99 -8.72 3.37 13.19
C ARG A 99 -10.04 4.01 13.60
N ALA A 100 -10.01 5.02 14.46
CA ALA A 100 -11.21 5.73 14.91
C ALA A 100 -11.91 6.50 13.78
N ASN A 101 -11.21 6.80 12.70
CA ASN A 101 -11.73 7.55 11.54
C ASN A 101 -11.84 6.71 10.26
N ILE A 102 -11.67 5.39 10.37
CA ILE A 102 -11.64 4.48 9.20
C ILE A 102 -12.91 4.59 8.34
N ASP A 103 -14.06 4.84 8.96
CA ASP A 103 -15.35 4.96 8.28
C ASP A 103 -15.48 6.24 7.43
N ARG A 104 -14.58 7.21 7.63
CA ARG A 104 -14.57 8.48 6.90
C ARG A 104 -13.63 8.46 5.70
N LEU A 105 -12.72 7.49 5.66
CA LEU A 105 -11.77 7.39 4.57
C LEU A 105 -12.49 6.99 3.29
N GLN A 106 -12.02 7.58 2.19
CA GLN A 106 -12.54 7.30 0.86
C GLN A 106 -11.56 6.42 0.07
N LEU A 107 -12.06 5.73 -0.93
CA LEU A 107 -11.22 5.14 -1.96
C LEU A 107 -10.57 6.25 -2.78
N ILE A 108 -9.38 5.97 -3.30
CA ILE A 108 -8.85 6.76 -4.42
C ILE A 108 -9.87 6.72 -5.56
N ASP A 109 -10.11 7.88 -6.18
CA ASP A 109 -11.09 7.99 -7.26
C ASP A 109 -10.78 7.03 -8.42
N GLY A 110 -11.80 6.36 -8.96
CA GLY A 110 -11.64 5.32 -9.98
C GLY A 110 -11.09 3.97 -9.49
N MET A 111 -10.61 3.86 -8.24
CA MET A 111 -9.94 2.66 -7.74
C MET A 111 -10.87 1.43 -7.67
N LYS A 112 -12.13 1.60 -7.29
CA LYS A 112 -13.08 0.48 -7.20
C LYS A 112 -13.26 -0.22 -8.55
N GLU A 113 -13.41 0.55 -9.60
CA GLU A 113 -13.56 0.04 -10.97
C GLU A 113 -12.26 -0.64 -11.44
N ALA A 114 -11.13 0.02 -11.22
CA ALA A 114 -9.80 -0.52 -11.56
C ALA A 114 -9.56 -1.87 -10.88
N LEU A 115 -9.77 -1.99 -9.57
CA LEU A 115 -9.61 -3.22 -8.81
C LEU A 115 -10.53 -4.33 -9.33
N THR A 116 -11.79 -4.02 -9.62
CA THR A 116 -12.77 -4.99 -10.16
C THR A 116 -12.31 -5.52 -11.51
N ASN A 117 -11.87 -4.65 -12.39
CA ASN A 117 -11.38 -5.02 -13.72
C ASN A 117 -10.10 -5.87 -13.67
N LEU A 118 -9.16 -5.52 -12.79
CA LEU A 118 -7.91 -6.24 -12.59
C LEU A 118 -8.17 -7.62 -11.97
N ARG A 119 -9.08 -7.72 -10.98
CA ARG A 119 -9.39 -8.99 -10.32
C ARG A 119 -9.89 -10.06 -11.29
N ASN A 120 -10.66 -9.65 -12.29
CA ASN A 120 -11.19 -10.56 -13.31
C ASN A 120 -10.11 -11.11 -14.26
N ARG A 121 -8.90 -10.58 -14.24
CA ARG A 121 -7.80 -10.90 -15.18
C ARG A 121 -6.58 -11.53 -14.50
N THR A 122 -6.56 -11.63 -13.16
CA THR A 122 -5.44 -12.16 -12.39
C THR A 122 -5.84 -13.38 -11.57
N ASP A 123 -4.88 -14.25 -11.28
CA ASP A 123 -5.09 -15.44 -10.47
C ASP A 123 -5.22 -15.10 -8.98
N SER A 124 -4.37 -14.20 -8.48
CA SER A 124 -4.28 -13.85 -7.07
C SER A 124 -4.24 -12.35 -6.83
N PHE A 125 -4.97 -11.91 -5.82
CA PHE A 125 -5.15 -10.50 -5.47
C PHE A 125 -4.98 -10.33 -3.96
N GLY A 126 -4.02 -9.53 -3.53
CA GLY A 126 -3.73 -9.36 -2.11
C GLY A 126 -3.30 -7.97 -1.72
N ILE A 127 -3.30 -7.72 -0.42
CA ILE A 127 -2.80 -6.47 0.18
C ILE A 127 -1.60 -6.78 1.07
N LEU A 128 -0.55 -5.97 0.96
CA LEU A 128 0.60 -5.94 1.87
C LEU A 128 0.82 -4.53 2.38
N THR A 129 0.48 -4.28 3.63
CA THR A 129 0.46 -2.94 4.23
C THR A 129 1.26 -2.85 5.52
N SER A 130 1.59 -1.64 5.96
CA SER A 130 2.07 -1.34 7.31
C SER A 130 0.91 -1.04 8.30
N ASN A 131 -0.32 -0.90 7.80
CA ASN A 131 -1.53 -0.73 8.61
C ASN A 131 -1.94 -2.06 9.25
N THR A 132 -2.87 -2.04 10.21
CA THR A 132 -3.39 -3.27 10.81
C THR A 132 -4.38 -3.97 9.88
N THR A 133 -4.39 -5.31 9.88
CA THR A 133 -5.36 -6.08 9.10
C THR A 133 -6.80 -5.72 9.45
N ALA A 134 -7.08 -5.46 10.74
CA ALA A 134 -8.41 -5.08 11.21
C ALA A 134 -8.90 -3.74 10.60
N ASN A 135 -8.05 -2.72 10.53
CA ASN A 135 -8.40 -1.44 9.91
C ASN A 135 -8.69 -1.62 8.42
N VAL A 136 -7.79 -2.32 7.73
CA VAL A 136 -7.95 -2.61 6.29
C VAL A 136 -9.25 -3.38 6.03
N ASP A 137 -9.53 -4.40 6.83
CA ASP A 137 -10.73 -5.24 6.67
C ASP A 137 -12.02 -4.43 6.82
N ILE A 138 -12.09 -3.55 7.83
CA ILE A 138 -13.23 -2.62 8.04
C ILE A 138 -13.40 -1.72 6.80
N PHE A 139 -12.33 -1.06 6.36
CA PHE A 139 -12.36 -0.20 5.19
C PHE A 139 -12.86 -0.91 3.93
N LEU A 140 -12.29 -2.09 3.63
CA LEU A 140 -12.64 -2.87 2.45
C LEU A 140 -14.12 -3.31 2.46
N ARG A 141 -14.66 -3.66 3.65
CA ARG A 141 -16.08 -4.01 3.82
C ARG A 141 -16.98 -2.80 3.60
N ASN A 142 -16.63 -1.64 4.18
CA ASN A 142 -17.40 -0.40 4.04
C ASN A 142 -17.53 0.02 2.56
N HIS A 143 -16.48 -0.22 1.76
CA HIS A 143 -16.48 0.08 0.34
C HIS A 143 -16.97 -1.07 -0.57
N SER A 144 -17.38 -2.22 0.02
CA SER A 144 -17.87 -3.41 -0.71
C SER A 144 -16.85 -3.95 -1.72
N ILE A 145 -15.57 -3.99 -1.32
CA ILE A 145 -14.46 -4.53 -2.13
C ILE A 145 -13.64 -5.60 -1.40
N ARG A 146 -14.05 -6.01 -0.18
CA ARG A 146 -13.31 -7.02 0.60
C ARG A 146 -13.14 -8.33 -0.15
N ASP A 147 -14.16 -8.77 -0.85
CA ASP A 147 -14.19 -10.05 -1.55
C ASP A 147 -13.31 -10.09 -2.81
N LEU A 148 -12.78 -8.96 -3.24
CA LEU A 148 -11.78 -8.92 -4.30
C LEU A 148 -10.44 -9.50 -3.86
N PHE A 149 -10.12 -9.43 -2.56
CA PHE A 149 -8.81 -9.79 -2.02
C PHE A 149 -8.83 -11.15 -1.33
N GLU A 150 -7.91 -12.03 -1.72
CA GLU A 150 -7.72 -13.35 -1.11
C GLU A 150 -7.11 -13.23 0.29
N PHE A 151 -6.22 -12.25 0.50
CA PHE A 151 -5.58 -12.02 1.78
C PHE A 151 -5.22 -10.55 2.01
N VAL A 152 -5.10 -10.20 3.30
CA VAL A 152 -4.49 -8.96 3.78
C VAL A 152 -3.32 -9.33 4.68
N SER A 153 -2.12 -8.96 4.30
CA SER A 153 -0.90 -9.17 5.09
C SER A 153 -0.42 -7.86 5.69
N SER A 154 -0.22 -7.84 6.99
CA SER A 154 0.30 -6.69 7.72
C SER A 154 1.76 -6.89 8.11
N THR A 155 2.56 -5.84 7.99
CA THR A 155 3.92 -5.81 8.51
C THR A 155 4.05 -4.71 9.56
N SER A 156 4.34 -5.10 10.80
CA SER A 156 4.52 -4.17 11.91
C SER A 156 5.81 -3.32 11.79
N LYS A 157 6.64 -3.59 10.79
CA LYS A 157 7.92 -2.91 10.58
C LYS A 157 7.92 -2.15 9.26
N LEU A 158 8.25 -0.87 9.31
CA LEU A 158 8.43 -0.01 8.12
C LEU A 158 9.40 -0.57 7.07
N THR A 159 10.25 -1.52 7.44
CA THR A 159 11.27 -2.13 6.56
C THR A 159 10.98 -3.58 6.20
N GLY A 160 9.82 -4.12 6.59
CA GLY A 160 9.51 -5.56 6.47
C GLY A 160 9.02 -6.02 5.10
N LYS A 161 8.51 -5.14 4.25
CA LYS A 161 7.79 -5.46 3.01
C LYS A 161 8.56 -6.40 2.06
N ALA A 162 9.86 -6.20 1.85
CA ALA A 162 10.65 -7.07 0.98
C ALA A 162 10.68 -8.54 1.40
N ARG A 163 10.68 -8.81 2.72
CA ARG A 163 10.61 -10.18 3.26
C ARG A 163 9.22 -10.77 3.04
N HIS A 164 8.18 -10.00 3.29
CA HIS A 164 6.79 -10.41 3.10
C HIS A 164 6.50 -10.67 1.61
N LEU A 165 6.94 -9.82 0.69
CA LEU A 165 6.81 -10.05 -0.76
C LEU A 165 7.42 -11.38 -1.18
N ARG A 166 8.64 -11.73 -0.68
CA ARG A 166 9.24 -13.04 -0.96
C ARG A 166 8.46 -14.20 -0.35
N ALA A 167 7.89 -14.03 0.84
CA ALA A 167 7.07 -15.05 1.48
C ALA A 167 5.77 -15.28 0.68
N ILE A 168 5.05 -14.21 0.31
CA ILE A 168 3.85 -14.28 -0.54
C ILE A 168 4.16 -14.99 -1.86
N ARG A 169 5.22 -14.57 -2.55
CA ARG A 169 5.64 -15.22 -3.79
C ARG A 169 5.85 -16.73 -3.61
N LYS A 170 6.51 -17.14 -2.53
CA LYS A 170 6.74 -18.56 -2.22
C LYS A 170 5.45 -19.31 -1.93
N THR A 171 4.56 -18.72 -1.12
CA THR A 171 3.26 -19.32 -0.75
C THR A 171 2.41 -19.61 -1.99
N PHE A 172 2.39 -18.70 -2.95
CA PHE A 172 1.63 -18.87 -4.20
C PHE A 172 2.41 -19.56 -5.33
N SER A 173 3.60 -20.09 -5.05
CA SER A 173 4.46 -20.79 -6.03
C SER A 173 4.68 -19.98 -7.31
N LEU A 174 4.95 -18.68 -7.16
CA LEU A 174 5.16 -17.74 -8.26
C LEU A 174 6.65 -17.51 -8.53
N THR A 175 6.98 -17.21 -9.78
CA THR A 175 8.26 -16.62 -10.14
C THR A 175 8.28 -15.12 -9.81
N ASN A 176 9.45 -14.50 -9.85
CA ASN A 176 9.56 -13.05 -9.60
C ASN A 176 8.75 -12.23 -10.62
N ASN A 177 8.71 -12.67 -11.88
CA ASN A 177 8.06 -11.95 -12.97
C ASN A 177 6.55 -12.22 -13.08
N GLU A 178 6.01 -13.14 -12.29
CA GLU A 178 4.57 -13.42 -12.23
C GLU A 178 3.84 -12.61 -11.14
N MET A 179 4.56 -11.87 -10.32
CA MET A 179 4.00 -11.03 -9.27
C MET A 179 4.35 -9.57 -9.51
N LEU A 180 3.38 -8.68 -9.37
CA LEU A 180 3.56 -7.23 -9.38
C LEU A 180 3.18 -6.67 -8.02
N TYR A 181 4.05 -5.83 -7.46
CA TYR A 181 3.75 -5.05 -6.26
C TYR A 181 3.37 -3.62 -6.65
N ILE A 182 2.28 -3.08 -6.09
CA ILE A 182 1.73 -1.76 -6.42
C ILE A 182 1.73 -0.93 -5.15
N GLY A 183 2.32 0.27 -5.20
CA GLY A 183 2.41 1.15 -4.05
C GLY A 183 2.85 2.57 -4.42
N ASP A 184 2.68 3.49 -3.49
CA ASP A 184 2.84 4.94 -3.71
C ASP A 184 4.08 5.54 -3.04
N GLU A 185 4.88 4.73 -2.35
CA GLU A 185 6.02 5.23 -1.61
C GLU A 185 7.38 4.74 -2.15
N LEU A 186 8.42 5.58 -1.98
CA LEU A 186 9.81 5.20 -2.28
C LEU A 186 10.25 3.93 -1.55
N ARG A 187 9.71 3.67 -0.36
CA ARG A 187 9.99 2.44 0.40
C ARG A 187 9.41 1.20 -0.27
N ASP A 188 8.32 1.34 -1.02
CA ASP A 188 7.69 0.25 -1.77
C ASP A 188 8.53 -0.13 -2.97
N VAL A 189 8.96 0.87 -3.76
CA VAL A 189 9.90 0.66 -4.85
C VAL A 189 11.16 -0.06 -4.37
N LYS A 190 11.78 0.42 -3.28
CA LYS A 190 12.98 -0.21 -2.68
C LYS A 190 12.71 -1.61 -2.17
N ALA A 191 11.53 -1.87 -1.60
CA ALA A 191 11.16 -3.19 -1.11
C ALA A 191 10.98 -4.20 -2.26
N ALA A 192 10.32 -3.80 -3.34
CA ALA A 192 10.14 -4.61 -4.54
C ALA A 192 11.47 -4.90 -5.21
N GLN A 193 12.33 -3.89 -5.40
CA GLN A 193 13.69 -4.06 -5.94
C GLN A 193 14.51 -5.04 -5.10
N LYS A 194 14.50 -4.91 -3.76
CA LYS A 194 15.18 -5.83 -2.85
C LYS A 194 14.59 -7.25 -2.90
N ALA A 195 13.32 -7.38 -3.20
CA ALA A 195 12.65 -8.67 -3.40
C ALA A 195 12.85 -9.22 -4.81
N LYS A 196 13.37 -8.43 -5.74
CA LYS A 196 13.52 -8.71 -7.18
C LYS A 196 12.16 -8.96 -7.86
N ILE A 197 11.15 -8.16 -7.49
CA ILE A 197 9.78 -8.24 -8.00
C ILE A 197 9.49 -6.93 -8.75
N PRO A 198 8.85 -6.98 -9.95
CA PRO A 198 8.35 -5.81 -10.63
C PRO A 198 7.46 -4.93 -9.73
N HIS A 199 7.56 -3.62 -9.90
CA HIS A 199 6.82 -2.63 -9.12
C HIS A 199 6.08 -1.64 -10.03
N ALA A 200 4.82 -1.39 -9.74
CA ALA A 200 4.07 -0.26 -10.27
C ALA A 200 3.98 0.82 -9.19
N ALA A 201 4.67 1.94 -9.42
CA ALA A 201 4.55 3.11 -8.55
C ALA A 201 3.34 3.93 -8.98
N VAL A 202 2.51 4.33 -8.01
CA VAL A 202 1.32 5.16 -8.25
C VAL A 202 1.56 6.56 -7.68
N SER A 203 1.25 7.61 -8.47
CA SER A 203 1.69 8.98 -8.17
C SER A 203 0.69 9.80 -7.36
N TRP A 204 -0.49 9.27 -7.05
CA TRP A 204 -1.53 9.98 -6.29
C TRP A 204 -1.34 9.94 -4.76
N GLY A 205 -0.44 9.09 -4.22
CA GLY A 205 -0.25 8.87 -2.79
C GLY A 205 0.79 9.77 -2.11
N PHE A 206 1.56 9.20 -1.18
CA PHE A 206 2.47 9.93 -0.30
C PHE A 206 3.70 10.49 -0.99
N ASN A 207 4.31 9.78 -1.96
CA ASN A 207 5.45 10.34 -2.68
C ASN A 207 5.05 10.97 -4.01
N SER A 208 5.79 11.99 -4.42
CA SER A 208 5.56 12.68 -5.69
C SER A 208 5.96 11.82 -6.88
N ARG A 209 5.38 12.10 -8.03
CA ARG A 209 5.67 11.45 -9.30
C ARG A 209 7.16 11.49 -9.63
N GLU A 210 7.81 12.64 -9.44
CA GLU A 210 9.22 12.88 -9.73
C GLU A 210 10.11 12.00 -8.86
N SER A 211 9.83 11.92 -7.56
CA SER A 211 10.57 11.08 -6.62
C SER A 211 10.43 9.59 -6.96
N LEU A 212 9.21 9.17 -7.30
CA LEU A 212 8.94 7.80 -7.70
C LEU A 212 9.64 7.46 -9.03
N ALA A 213 9.59 8.35 -10.03
CA ALA A 213 10.29 8.19 -11.29
C ALA A 213 11.81 8.05 -11.12
N ALA A 214 12.40 8.88 -10.23
CA ALA A 214 13.82 8.82 -9.91
C ALA A 214 14.25 7.48 -9.29
N ALA A 215 13.34 6.79 -8.59
CA ALA A 215 13.56 5.47 -8.01
C ALA A 215 13.48 4.33 -9.04
N LYS A 216 13.13 4.61 -10.31
CA LYS A 216 13.07 3.68 -11.44
C LYS A 216 12.17 2.46 -11.16
N PRO A 217 10.87 2.64 -10.90
CA PRO A 217 9.92 1.53 -10.85
C PRO A 217 9.79 0.86 -12.23
N THR A 218 9.18 -0.32 -12.30
CA THR A 218 8.88 -0.98 -13.58
C THR A 218 7.81 -0.21 -14.36
N TYR A 219 6.82 0.31 -13.63
CA TYR A 219 5.74 1.15 -14.16
C TYR A 219 5.56 2.36 -13.27
N LEU A 220 5.16 3.49 -13.87
CA LEU A 220 4.72 4.69 -13.18
C LEU A 220 3.31 5.00 -13.70
N ILE A 221 2.34 5.07 -12.80
CA ILE A 221 0.91 5.15 -13.11
C ILE A 221 0.35 6.39 -12.43
N ASP A 222 -0.31 7.23 -13.20
CA ASP A 222 -0.82 8.50 -12.71
C ASP A 222 -2.33 8.45 -12.37
N HIS A 223 -3.08 7.51 -12.96
CA HIS A 223 -4.51 7.32 -12.69
C HIS A 223 -4.89 5.84 -12.65
N PRO A 224 -5.86 5.43 -11.78
CA PRO A 224 -6.25 4.02 -11.65
C PRO A 224 -6.72 3.36 -12.96
N GLU A 225 -7.34 4.11 -13.86
CA GLU A 225 -7.79 3.63 -15.17
C GLU A 225 -6.64 3.17 -16.09
N GLU A 226 -5.43 3.68 -15.86
CA GLU A 226 -4.24 3.33 -16.64
C GLU A 226 -3.71 1.92 -16.34
N PHE A 227 -4.11 1.29 -15.24
CA PHE A 227 -3.62 -0.06 -14.90
C PHE A 227 -3.79 -1.04 -16.04
N LEU A 228 -4.96 -1.07 -16.67
CA LEU A 228 -5.23 -2.04 -17.74
C LEU A 228 -4.39 -1.84 -19.00
N HIS A 229 -3.93 -0.63 -19.26
CA HIS A 229 -3.11 -0.33 -20.42
C HIS A 229 -1.62 -0.56 -20.15
N ASN A 230 -1.18 -0.31 -18.93
CA ASN A 230 0.24 -0.29 -18.59
C ASN A 230 0.78 -1.63 -18.07
N ILE A 231 -0.05 -2.47 -17.44
CA ILE A 231 0.42 -3.72 -16.80
C ILE A 231 -0.11 -5.00 -17.44
N THR A 232 -0.73 -4.91 -18.62
CA THR A 232 -1.20 -6.10 -19.40
C THR A 232 -0.10 -6.73 -20.23
#